data_fcca06055f7f397974376c2df22ccacf
#
_entry.id   fcca06055f7f397974376c2df22ccacf
#
_cell.length_a   1.000
_cell.length_b   1.000
_cell.length_c   1.000
_cell.angle_alpha   90.00
_cell.angle_beta   90.00
_cell.angle_gamma   90.00
#
_symmetry.space_group_name_H-M   'P 1'
#
loop_
_entity.id
_entity.type
_entity.pdbx_description
1 polymer ?
#
loop_
_entity_poly.entity_id
_entity_poly.type
_entity_poly.pdbx_seq_one_letter_code
_entity_poly.pdbx_strand_id
1 'polypeptide(L)'
;MTKQNLRIVFMGTPDFAVESLRALVKGGYNVVAAITMPDKPIGRHQTELSQSPVKQYAIEQGIPVLQPERLKDSSFIEQLSALNADLQVVVAFRMLPEVVWNMPRLGTFNLHAALLPQYRGAAPINWAIINGDTETGITTFFLDHDIDTGQVIQRVPVPILDTDNVEDVHDKLRILGAKLVVETIDNILNDNITPIPQSQLLTDQPLRHAPKIFKDTCRINWTWGVKRCYDFVRGLSSYPAAWTELVDEAGKHTVLKLYATAKEFTTPQEPIGTVVSDGKTFFKIALSDGYLSLNTLQLAGKKRMNVTDFLRGFKINGTLCVE
;
A
#
# COMPACT_ATOMS: atom_id res chain seq x y z
N MET A 1 -31.00 13.94 -7.87
CA MET A 1 -29.87 14.39 -8.73
C MET A 1 -29.43 13.20 -9.56
N THR A 2 -28.96 13.40 -10.82
CA THR A 2 -28.49 12.29 -11.66
C THR A 2 -26.96 12.21 -11.64
N LYS A 3 -26.41 11.06 -12.06
CA LYS A 3 -24.94 10.86 -12.19
C LYS A 3 -24.29 11.93 -13.06
N GLN A 4 -24.97 12.37 -14.13
CA GLN A 4 -24.48 13.36 -15.09
C GLN A 4 -24.49 14.78 -14.53
N ASN A 5 -25.37 15.06 -13.57
CA ASN A 5 -25.48 16.38 -12.94
C ASN A 5 -24.63 16.49 -11.66
N LEU A 6 -24.20 15.37 -11.09
CA LEU A 6 -23.31 15.33 -9.93
C LEU A 6 -21.89 15.73 -10.35
N ARG A 7 -21.42 16.88 -9.92
CA ARG A 7 -20.06 17.35 -10.21
C ARG A 7 -19.07 16.76 -9.21
N ILE A 8 -18.20 15.85 -9.70
CA ILE A 8 -17.23 15.14 -8.87
C ILE A 8 -15.84 15.68 -9.14
N VAL A 9 -15.11 16.02 -8.11
CA VAL A 9 -13.64 16.16 -8.15
C VAL A 9 -13.02 14.89 -7.60
N PHE A 10 -12.12 14.31 -8.38
CA PHE A 10 -11.37 13.11 -7.98
C PHE A 10 -9.95 13.49 -7.54
N MET A 11 -9.49 12.98 -6.42
CA MET A 11 -8.13 13.21 -5.88
C MET A 11 -7.40 11.89 -5.69
N GLY A 12 -6.27 11.72 -6.38
CA GLY A 12 -5.49 10.48 -6.29
C GLY A 12 -4.15 10.62 -6.98
N THR A 13 -3.23 9.68 -6.72
CA THR A 13 -1.89 9.74 -7.32
C THR A 13 -1.43 8.40 -7.90
N PRO A 14 -1.33 7.29 -7.11
CA PRO A 14 -0.79 6.02 -7.60
C PRO A 14 -1.80 5.25 -8.46
N ASP A 15 -1.34 4.15 -9.01
CA ASP A 15 -2.14 3.21 -9.81
C ASP A 15 -3.35 2.65 -9.06
N PHE A 16 -3.24 2.48 -7.74
CA PHE A 16 -4.37 2.10 -6.88
C PHE A 16 -5.60 3.00 -7.09
N ALA A 17 -5.38 4.30 -7.28
CA ALA A 17 -6.45 5.28 -7.48
C ALA A 17 -7.05 5.24 -8.89
N VAL A 18 -6.29 4.76 -9.89
CA VAL A 18 -6.72 4.78 -11.30
C VAL A 18 -7.97 3.95 -11.54
N GLU A 19 -8.09 2.77 -10.90
CA GLU A 19 -9.26 1.91 -11.12
C GLU A 19 -10.57 2.56 -10.60
N SER A 20 -10.50 3.31 -9.50
CA SER A 20 -11.64 4.09 -9.01
C SER A 20 -12.03 5.20 -9.98
N LEU A 21 -11.05 5.97 -10.48
CA LEU A 21 -11.31 6.99 -11.49
C LEU A 21 -11.89 6.39 -12.78
N ARG A 22 -11.32 5.26 -13.23
CA ARG A 22 -11.79 4.50 -14.38
C ARG A 22 -13.24 4.04 -14.22
N ALA A 23 -13.60 3.54 -13.04
CA ALA A 23 -14.96 3.10 -12.75
C ALA A 23 -15.96 4.26 -12.81
N LEU A 24 -15.59 5.43 -12.32
CA LEU A 24 -16.42 6.63 -12.40
C LEU A 24 -16.64 7.07 -13.86
N VAL A 25 -15.57 7.16 -14.65
CA VAL A 25 -15.65 7.57 -16.05
C VAL A 25 -16.48 6.56 -16.86
N LYS A 26 -16.22 5.26 -16.74
CA LYS A 26 -17.00 4.22 -17.43
C LYS A 26 -18.45 4.15 -16.94
N GLY A 27 -18.72 4.50 -15.69
CA GLY A 27 -20.06 4.58 -15.11
C GLY A 27 -20.87 5.80 -15.56
N GLY A 28 -20.28 6.70 -16.34
CA GLY A 28 -20.93 7.93 -16.84
C GLY A 28 -21.11 9.00 -15.77
N TYR A 29 -20.27 9.00 -14.72
CA TYR A 29 -20.26 10.06 -13.71
C TYR A 29 -19.55 11.31 -14.25
N ASN A 30 -20.02 12.47 -13.84
CA ASN A 30 -19.44 13.76 -14.25
C ASN A 30 -18.22 14.11 -13.41
N VAL A 31 -17.05 13.57 -13.77
CA VAL A 31 -15.77 13.94 -13.16
C VAL A 31 -15.27 15.23 -13.80
N VAL A 32 -15.42 16.36 -13.09
CA VAL A 32 -15.11 17.70 -13.59
C VAL A 32 -13.63 18.05 -13.52
N ALA A 33 -12.87 17.40 -12.65
CA ALA A 33 -11.41 17.50 -12.58
C ALA A 33 -10.80 16.33 -11.82
N ALA A 34 -9.53 16.02 -12.12
CA ALA A 34 -8.67 15.15 -11.35
C ALA A 34 -7.55 15.97 -10.69
N ILE A 35 -7.31 15.75 -9.41
CA ILE A 35 -6.23 16.40 -8.66
C ILE A 35 -5.21 15.36 -8.28
N THR A 36 -3.95 15.62 -8.61
CA THR A 36 -2.85 14.69 -8.34
C THR A 36 -1.59 15.43 -7.90
N MET A 37 -0.58 14.68 -7.46
CA MET A 37 0.71 15.27 -7.10
C MET A 37 1.39 15.87 -8.34
N PRO A 38 2.21 16.93 -8.16
CA PRO A 38 3.08 17.45 -9.22
C PRO A 38 3.97 16.35 -9.81
N ASP A 39 4.30 16.50 -11.09
CA ASP A 39 5.23 15.62 -11.77
C ASP A 39 6.59 15.65 -11.08
N LYS A 40 7.25 14.50 -11.01
CA LYS A 40 8.54 14.37 -10.33
C LYS A 40 9.65 14.14 -11.33
N PRO A 41 10.80 14.84 -11.19
CA PRO A 41 11.98 14.52 -11.94
C PRO A 41 12.44 13.07 -11.70
N ILE A 42 12.76 12.35 -12.79
CA ILE A 42 13.28 10.98 -12.74
C ILE A 42 14.59 10.86 -13.51
N GLY A 43 15.29 9.74 -13.31
CA GLY A 43 16.57 9.45 -13.94
C GLY A 43 17.77 10.07 -13.22
N ARG A 44 18.98 9.61 -13.60
CA ARG A 44 20.25 10.06 -12.98
C ARG A 44 20.49 11.58 -13.15
N HIS A 45 19.99 12.17 -14.21
CA HIS A 45 20.16 13.58 -14.53
C HIS A 45 18.91 14.43 -14.27
N GLN A 46 17.82 13.83 -13.75
CA GLN A 46 16.54 14.50 -13.46
C GLN A 46 15.95 15.28 -14.66
N THR A 47 16.23 14.82 -15.89
CA THR A 47 15.82 15.49 -17.13
C THR A 47 14.43 15.07 -17.60
N GLU A 48 13.93 13.94 -17.14
CA GLU A 48 12.61 13.43 -17.48
C GLU A 48 11.63 13.66 -16.32
N LEU A 49 10.40 14.03 -16.64
CA LEU A 49 9.32 14.17 -15.65
C LEU A 49 8.42 12.93 -15.68
N SER A 50 8.28 12.30 -14.52
CA SER A 50 7.32 11.20 -14.34
C SER A 50 5.96 11.76 -13.96
N GLN A 51 4.98 11.54 -14.84
CA GLN A 51 3.58 11.83 -14.57
C GLN A 51 2.97 10.73 -13.68
N SER A 52 2.07 11.13 -12.78
CA SER A 52 1.34 10.15 -11.97
C SER A 52 0.41 9.30 -12.85
N PRO A 53 0.14 8.02 -12.48
CA PRO A 53 -0.83 7.18 -13.17
C PRO A 53 -2.22 7.84 -13.31
N VAL A 54 -2.68 8.54 -12.28
CA VAL A 54 -3.96 9.28 -12.31
C VAL A 54 -3.92 10.40 -13.34
N LYS A 55 -2.81 11.15 -13.45
CA LYS A 55 -2.66 12.20 -14.47
C LYS A 55 -2.72 11.63 -15.87
N GLN A 56 -1.97 10.56 -16.13
CA GLN A 56 -1.95 9.91 -17.45
C GLN A 56 -3.37 9.50 -17.86
N TYR A 57 -4.07 8.79 -16.99
CA TYR A 57 -5.44 8.36 -17.27
C TYR A 57 -6.40 9.55 -17.44
N ALA A 58 -6.32 10.59 -16.60
CA ALA A 58 -7.17 11.78 -16.72
C ALA A 58 -6.98 12.49 -18.07
N ILE A 59 -5.75 12.66 -18.53
CA ILE A 59 -5.43 13.26 -19.84
C ILE A 59 -6.00 12.41 -20.98
N GLU A 60 -5.85 11.08 -20.94
CA GLU A 60 -6.41 10.16 -21.93
C GLU A 60 -7.94 10.27 -22.03
N GLN A 61 -8.62 10.61 -20.92
CA GLN A 61 -10.06 10.76 -20.87
C GLN A 61 -10.55 12.21 -21.08
N GLY A 62 -9.66 13.16 -21.33
CA GLY A 62 -9.99 14.57 -21.51
C GLY A 62 -10.46 15.26 -20.21
N ILE A 63 -10.11 14.72 -19.05
CA ILE A 63 -10.46 15.30 -17.74
C ILE A 63 -9.43 16.36 -17.37
N PRO A 64 -9.83 17.59 -17.00
CA PRO A 64 -8.93 18.62 -16.50
C PRO A 64 -8.10 18.14 -15.31
N VAL A 65 -6.79 18.43 -15.29
CA VAL A 65 -5.87 18.00 -14.22
C VAL A 65 -5.33 19.22 -13.48
N LEU A 66 -5.44 19.19 -12.15
CA LEU A 66 -4.82 20.18 -11.26
C LEU A 66 -3.69 19.51 -10.46
N GLN A 67 -2.54 20.18 -10.39
CA GLN A 67 -1.34 19.66 -9.70
C GLN A 67 -0.77 20.71 -8.72
N PRO A 68 -1.50 21.05 -7.64
CA PRO A 68 -1.03 22.04 -6.69
C PRO A 68 0.20 21.54 -5.91
N GLU A 69 1.22 22.35 -5.78
CA GLU A 69 2.35 22.08 -4.88
C GLU A 69 1.87 22.12 -3.43
N ARG A 70 1.10 23.14 -3.09
CA ARG A 70 0.52 23.35 -1.76
C ARG A 70 -1.00 23.44 -1.84
N LEU A 71 -1.67 22.60 -1.08
CA LEU A 71 -3.14 22.54 -1.05
C LEU A 71 -3.81 23.76 -0.36
N LYS A 72 -3.03 24.62 0.29
CA LYS A 72 -3.51 25.85 0.95
C LYS A 72 -3.28 27.11 0.11
N ASP A 73 -2.69 27.00 -1.07
CA ASP A 73 -2.46 28.16 -1.93
C ASP A 73 -3.79 28.74 -2.40
N SER A 74 -3.93 30.07 -2.31
CA SER A 74 -5.18 30.78 -2.66
C SER A 74 -5.58 30.53 -4.10
N SER A 75 -4.62 30.54 -5.03
CA SER A 75 -4.87 30.25 -6.45
C SER A 75 -5.44 28.87 -6.69
N PHE A 76 -4.99 27.86 -5.95
CA PHE A 76 -5.55 26.50 -6.02
C PHE A 76 -6.96 26.45 -5.41
N ILE A 77 -7.18 27.09 -4.27
CA ILE A 77 -8.49 27.16 -3.62
C ILE A 77 -9.51 27.83 -4.53
N GLU A 78 -9.15 28.93 -5.20
CA GLU A 78 -9.99 29.61 -6.17
C GLU A 78 -10.33 28.70 -7.37
N GLN A 79 -9.34 28.02 -7.96
CA GLN A 79 -9.55 27.06 -9.05
C GLN A 79 -10.46 25.93 -8.62
N LEU A 80 -10.24 25.34 -7.44
CA LEU A 80 -11.07 24.26 -6.90
C LEU A 80 -12.50 24.71 -6.66
N SER A 81 -12.69 25.90 -6.08
CA SER A 81 -14.01 26.48 -5.83
C SER A 81 -14.77 26.74 -7.14
N ALA A 82 -14.09 27.23 -8.18
CA ALA A 82 -14.69 27.49 -9.49
C ALA A 82 -15.21 26.23 -10.19
N LEU A 83 -14.73 25.05 -9.80
CA LEU A 83 -15.27 23.77 -10.30
C LEU A 83 -16.69 23.49 -9.79
N ASN A 84 -17.17 24.18 -8.75
CA ASN A 84 -18.48 23.95 -8.14
C ASN A 84 -18.78 22.46 -7.93
N ALA A 85 -17.84 21.74 -7.32
CA ALA A 85 -17.99 20.32 -7.07
C ALA A 85 -19.07 20.07 -6.01
N ASP A 86 -19.93 19.09 -6.29
CA ASP A 86 -20.93 18.61 -5.32
C ASP A 86 -20.33 17.63 -4.32
N LEU A 87 -19.34 16.84 -4.79
CA LEU A 87 -18.72 15.74 -4.06
C LEU A 87 -17.23 15.67 -4.39
N GLN A 88 -16.42 15.35 -3.42
CA GLN A 88 -15.00 15.02 -3.63
C GLN A 88 -14.75 13.56 -3.26
N VAL A 89 -14.01 12.86 -4.12
CA VAL A 89 -13.59 11.46 -3.93
C VAL A 89 -12.08 11.41 -3.82
N VAL A 90 -11.58 10.86 -2.72
CA VAL A 90 -10.15 10.76 -2.42
C VAL A 90 -9.73 9.30 -2.40
N VAL A 91 -8.68 8.97 -3.13
CA VAL A 91 -8.10 7.62 -3.15
C VAL A 91 -6.59 7.73 -3.19
N ALA A 92 -5.92 7.25 -2.14
CA ALA A 92 -4.46 7.25 -2.05
C ALA A 92 -3.84 8.63 -2.40
N PHE A 93 -4.21 9.64 -1.64
CA PHE A 93 -3.74 11.01 -1.80
C PHE A 93 -3.10 11.52 -0.50
N ARG A 94 -2.51 12.71 -0.55
CA ARG A 94 -1.97 13.38 0.64
C ARG A 94 -3.08 13.95 1.51
N MET A 95 -2.78 14.20 2.79
CA MET A 95 -3.70 14.83 3.73
C MET A 95 -4.23 16.16 3.20
N LEU A 96 -5.57 16.31 3.25
CA LEU A 96 -6.26 17.51 2.80
C LEU A 96 -6.47 18.49 3.96
N PRO A 97 -6.23 19.80 3.76
CA PRO A 97 -6.64 20.80 4.73
C PRO A 97 -8.16 20.99 4.72
N GLU A 98 -8.71 21.43 5.84
CA GLU A 98 -10.16 21.63 6.01
C GLU A 98 -10.80 22.48 4.92
N VAL A 99 -10.15 23.57 4.53
CA VAL A 99 -10.62 24.46 3.46
C VAL A 99 -10.84 23.74 2.12
N VAL A 100 -10.19 22.58 1.91
CA VAL A 100 -10.35 21.76 0.71
C VAL A 100 -11.42 20.69 0.92
N TRP A 101 -11.30 19.87 1.98
CA TRP A 101 -12.20 18.75 2.14
C TRP A 101 -13.61 19.14 2.60
N ASN A 102 -13.80 20.29 3.24
CA ASN A 102 -15.09 20.78 3.69
C ASN A 102 -15.81 21.68 2.64
N MET A 103 -15.24 21.78 1.42
CA MET A 103 -15.78 22.67 0.38
C MET A 103 -17.06 22.12 -0.28
N PRO A 104 -17.18 20.84 -0.66
CA PRO A 104 -18.35 20.36 -1.41
C PRO A 104 -19.54 20.10 -0.49
N ARG A 105 -20.75 20.43 -0.97
CA ARG A 105 -21.99 20.31 -0.19
C ARG A 105 -22.38 18.88 0.20
N LEU A 106 -21.95 17.86 -0.56
CA LEU A 106 -22.17 16.44 -0.23
C LEU A 106 -20.97 15.83 0.51
N GLY A 107 -19.98 16.66 0.86
CA GLY A 107 -18.80 16.23 1.60
C GLY A 107 -17.68 15.65 0.72
N THR A 108 -16.66 15.21 1.41
CA THR A 108 -15.50 14.55 0.81
C THR A 108 -15.33 13.20 1.48
N PHE A 109 -15.30 12.12 0.71
CA PHE A 109 -15.02 10.81 1.24
C PHE A 109 -13.71 10.22 0.69
N ASN A 110 -13.08 9.36 1.47
CA ASN A 110 -11.88 8.62 1.11
C ASN A 110 -12.18 7.13 0.99
N LEU A 111 -11.49 6.46 0.06
CA LEU A 111 -11.36 5.02 0.01
C LEU A 111 -10.07 4.61 0.70
N HIS A 112 -10.17 3.92 1.82
CA HIS A 112 -9.06 3.43 2.62
C HIS A 112 -8.91 1.91 2.49
N ALA A 113 -7.68 1.44 2.34
CA ALA A 113 -7.37 0.04 2.08
C ALA A 113 -7.22 -0.80 3.36
N ALA A 114 -8.16 -0.65 4.30
CA ALA A 114 -8.30 -1.47 5.51
C ALA A 114 -9.74 -1.43 6.02
N LEU A 115 -10.06 -2.30 6.99
CA LEU A 115 -11.31 -2.26 7.76
C LEU A 115 -11.16 -1.27 8.93
N LEU A 116 -11.45 0.02 8.69
CA LEU A 116 -11.44 1.01 9.76
C LEU A 116 -12.36 0.58 10.93
N PRO A 117 -11.98 0.83 12.18
CA PRO A 117 -10.89 1.71 12.66
C PRO A 117 -9.49 1.09 12.68
N GLN A 118 -9.30 -0.16 12.26
CA GLN A 118 -7.98 -0.79 12.20
C GLN A 118 -7.14 -0.21 11.06
N TYR A 119 -5.83 -0.12 11.27
CA TYR A 119 -4.84 0.28 10.25
C TYR A 119 -5.05 1.68 9.67
N ARG A 120 -5.44 2.66 10.49
CA ARG A 120 -5.35 4.07 10.12
C ARG A 120 -3.92 4.43 9.77
N GLY A 121 -3.70 5.17 8.67
CA GLY A 121 -2.38 5.65 8.28
C GLY A 121 -1.96 5.31 6.85
N ALA A 122 -0.63 5.34 6.60
CA ALA A 122 -0.08 5.43 5.25
C ALA A 122 0.12 4.09 4.51
N ALA A 123 0.20 2.95 5.24
CA ALA A 123 0.56 1.65 4.65
C ALA A 123 -0.34 0.49 5.16
N PRO A 124 -1.68 0.61 5.09
CA PRO A 124 -2.61 -0.34 5.70
C PRO A 124 -2.46 -1.77 5.17
N ILE A 125 -2.29 -1.95 3.87
CA ILE A 125 -2.13 -3.27 3.23
C ILE A 125 -0.88 -3.98 3.75
N ASN A 126 0.25 -3.26 3.78
CA ASN A 126 1.51 -3.83 4.25
C ASN A 126 1.40 -4.30 5.70
N TRP A 127 0.88 -3.43 6.58
CA TRP A 127 0.82 -3.73 8.01
C TRP A 127 -0.16 -4.85 8.35
N ALA A 128 -1.27 -5.01 7.64
CA ALA A 128 -2.16 -6.14 7.82
C ALA A 128 -1.42 -7.47 7.55
N ILE A 129 -0.65 -7.54 6.45
CA ILE A 129 0.12 -8.74 6.09
C ILE A 129 1.30 -8.96 7.04
N ILE A 130 2.07 -7.91 7.36
CA ILE A 130 3.21 -7.97 8.30
C ILE A 130 2.77 -8.51 9.67
N ASN A 131 1.58 -8.12 10.11
CA ASN A 131 1.02 -8.58 11.39
C ASN A 131 0.43 -10.00 11.31
N GLY A 132 0.38 -10.61 10.14
CA GLY A 132 -0.11 -11.97 9.93
C GLY A 132 -1.62 -12.09 9.99
N ASP A 133 -2.35 -11.01 9.71
CA ASP A 133 -3.81 -11.04 9.65
C ASP A 133 -4.27 -11.92 8.49
N THR A 134 -5.39 -12.61 8.68
CA THR A 134 -6.04 -13.46 7.66
C THR A 134 -7.15 -12.73 6.92
N GLU A 135 -7.46 -11.50 7.33
CA GLU A 135 -8.47 -10.64 6.74
C GLU A 135 -8.00 -9.18 6.77
N THR A 136 -8.33 -8.44 5.73
CA THR A 136 -8.27 -6.99 5.64
C THR A 136 -9.55 -6.50 4.96
N GLY A 137 -9.55 -5.34 4.32
CA GLY A 137 -10.69 -4.89 3.54
C GLY A 137 -10.51 -3.50 2.98
N ILE A 138 -11.62 -2.94 2.59
CA ILE A 138 -11.73 -1.57 2.11
C ILE A 138 -12.84 -0.86 2.88
N THR A 139 -12.65 0.44 3.10
CA THR A 139 -13.60 1.30 3.80
C THR A 139 -13.76 2.61 3.03
N THR A 140 -15.01 3.03 2.75
CA THR A 140 -15.29 4.41 2.40
C THR A 140 -15.76 5.15 3.64
N PHE A 141 -15.25 6.37 3.86
CA PHE A 141 -15.57 7.18 5.03
C PHE A 141 -15.47 8.67 4.68
N PHE A 142 -16.29 9.51 5.31
CA PHE A 142 -16.17 10.96 5.19
C PHE A 142 -14.92 11.47 5.90
N LEU A 143 -14.25 12.47 5.31
CA LEU A 143 -13.09 13.07 5.95
C LEU A 143 -13.48 13.90 7.16
N ASP A 144 -12.56 13.98 8.12
CA ASP A 144 -12.63 14.75 9.34
C ASP A 144 -11.26 15.39 9.61
N HIS A 145 -11.12 16.10 10.71
CA HIS A 145 -9.90 16.81 11.10
C HIS A 145 -8.70 15.88 11.31
N ASP A 146 -8.93 14.69 11.88
CA ASP A 146 -7.87 13.72 12.16
C ASP A 146 -7.73 12.69 11.03
N ILE A 147 -6.53 12.13 10.90
CA ILE A 147 -6.22 11.17 9.83
C ILE A 147 -7.05 9.90 9.99
N ASP A 148 -7.84 9.58 8.97
CA ASP A 148 -8.62 8.35 8.85
C ASP A 148 -9.59 8.09 10.01
N THR A 149 -10.14 9.15 10.64
CA THR A 149 -11.04 9.05 11.81
C THR A 149 -12.50 9.31 11.52
N GLY A 150 -12.83 9.86 10.36
CA GLY A 150 -14.18 10.25 10.00
C GLY A 150 -15.18 9.10 9.97
N GLN A 151 -16.44 9.43 9.80
CA GLN A 151 -17.54 8.47 9.85
C GLN A 151 -17.51 7.51 8.66
N VAL A 152 -17.62 6.22 8.96
CA VAL A 152 -17.60 5.15 7.97
C VAL A 152 -18.93 5.11 7.22
N ILE A 153 -18.86 5.07 5.89
CA ILE A 153 -20.02 4.92 5.01
C ILE A 153 -20.26 3.44 4.74
N GLN A 154 -19.23 2.74 4.23
CA GLN A 154 -19.30 1.32 3.91
C GLN A 154 -17.97 0.62 4.19
N ARG A 155 -18.02 -0.68 4.49
CA ARG A 155 -16.84 -1.54 4.64
C ARG A 155 -17.07 -2.88 3.94
N VAL A 156 -16.04 -3.38 3.28
CA VAL A 156 -16.06 -4.70 2.65
C VAL A 156 -14.83 -5.49 3.10
N PRO A 157 -15.01 -6.62 3.81
CA PRO A 157 -13.91 -7.49 4.21
C PRO A 157 -13.35 -8.26 3.01
N VAL A 158 -12.06 -8.54 3.06
CA VAL A 158 -11.32 -9.27 2.03
C VAL A 158 -10.34 -10.23 2.69
N PRO A 159 -10.37 -11.54 2.37
CA PRO A 159 -9.44 -12.50 2.95
C PRO A 159 -8.01 -12.27 2.44
N ILE A 160 -7.05 -12.45 3.33
CA ILE A 160 -5.62 -12.54 3.03
C ILE A 160 -5.24 -14.03 3.06
N LEU A 161 -4.90 -14.60 1.93
CA LEU A 161 -4.41 -15.96 1.86
C LEU A 161 -2.98 -16.05 2.41
N ASP A 162 -2.61 -17.20 2.93
CA ASP A 162 -1.25 -17.42 3.47
C ASP A 162 -0.15 -17.23 2.41
N THR A 163 -0.50 -17.41 1.14
CA THR A 163 0.38 -17.20 -0.02
C THR A 163 0.37 -15.79 -0.60
N ASP A 164 -0.59 -14.95 -0.21
CA ASP A 164 -0.69 -13.58 -0.73
C ASP A 164 0.48 -12.73 -0.23
N ASN A 165 1.09 -11.99 -1.12
CA ASN A 165 1.99 -10.89 -0.79
C ASN A 165 1.25 -9.53 -0.87
N VAL A 166 1.98 -8.43 -0.65
CA VAL A 166 1.33 -7.11 -0.67
C VAL A 166 0.79 -6.72 -2.04
N GLU A 167 1.41 -7.17 -3.14
CA GLU A 167 0.93 -6.89 -4.51
C GLU A 167 -0.37 -7.64 -4.81
N ASP A 168 -0.47 -8.90 -4.38
CA ASP A 168 -1.69 -9.70 -4.55
C ASP A 168 -2.88 -9.07 -3.83
N VAL A 169 -2.69 -8.63 -2.58
CA VAL A 169 -3.74 -7.97 -1.80
C VAL A 169 -4.06 -6.59 -2.36
N HIS A 170 -3.06 -5.80 -2.74
CA HIS A 170 -3.23 -4.51 -3.40
C HIS A 170 -4.12 -4.63 -4.65
N ASP A 171 -3.86 -5.62 -5.51
CA ASP A 171 -4.62 -5.83 -6.73
C ASP A 171 -6.08 -6.23 -6.48
N LYS A 172 -6.31 -7.06 -5.46
CA LYS A 172 -7.67 -7.38 -5.01
C LYS A 172 -8.40 -6.14 -4.52
N LEU A 173 -7.76 -5.35 -3.66
CA LEU A 173 -8.38 -4.19 -3.02
C LEU A 173 -8.64 -3.04 -4.00
N ARG A 174 -7.76 -2.78 -4.98
CA ARG A 174 -7.99 -1.73 -5.96
C ARG A 174 -9.22 -1.99 -6.84
N ILE A 175 -9.46 -3.26 -7.22
CA ILE A 175 -10.62 -3.65 -8.04
C ILE A 175 -11.91 -3.57 -7.22
N LEU A 176 -11.91 -4.10 -6.00
CA LEU A 176 -13.05 -4.03 -5.10
C LEU A 176 -13.33 -2.60 -4.64
N GLY A 177 -12.27 -1.82 -4.39
CA GLY A 177 -12.36 -0.42 -4.02
C GLY A 177 -13.02 0.44 -5.09
N ALA A 178 -12.70 0.19 -6.36
CA ALA A 178 -13.35 0.89 -7.47
C ALA A 178 -14.86 0.65 -7.51
N LYS A 179 -15.30 -0.59 -7.25
CA LYS A 179 -16.73 -0.92 -7.13
C LYS A 179 -17.37 -0.23 -5.94
N LEU A 180 -16.70 -0.26 -4.78
CA LEU A 180 -17.20 0.36 -3.56
C LEU A 180 -17.33 1.89 -3.69
N VAL A 181 -16.40 2.56 -4.39
CA VAL A 181 -16.50 4.00 -4.69
C VAL A 181 -17.75 4.31 -5.48
N VAL A 182 -18.04 3.54 -6.54
CA VAL A 182 -19.26 3.70 -7.35
C VAL A 182 -20.52 3.49 -6.50
N GLU A 183 -20.57 2.41 -5.74
CA GLU A 183 -21.69 2.08 -4.85
C GLU A 183 -21.89 3.16 -3.78
N THR A 184 -20.81 3.67 -3.20
CA THR A 184 -20.88 4.77 -2.22
C THR A 184 -21.50 6.02 -2.82
N ILE A 185 -21.11 6.39 -4.05
CA ILE A 185 -21.68 7.56 -4.74
C ILE A 185 -23.17 7.34 -5.07
N ASP A 186 -23.53 6.15 -5.55
CA ASP A 186 -24.93 5.81 -5.83
C ASP A 186 -25.80 5.89 -4.57
N ASN A 187 -25.29 5.41 -3.43
CA ASN A 187 -25.96 5.49 -2.15
C ASN A 187 -26.09 6.94 -1.66
N ILE A 188 -25.06 7.79 -1.83
CA ILE A 188 -25.14 9.22 -1.53
C ILE A 188 -26.21 9.91 -2.40
N LEU A 189 -26.24 9.61 -3.70
CA LEU A 189 -27.22 10.19 -4.64
C LEU A 189 -28.67 9.85 -4.28
N ASN A 190 -28.89 8.63 -3.76
CA ASN A 190 -30.22 8.12 -3.39
C ASN A 190 -30.59 8.42 -1.94
N ASP A 191 -29.76 9.20 -1.22
CA ASP A 191 -29.94 9.46 0.22
C ASP A 191 -30.04 8.18 1.07
N ASN A 192 -29.29 7.16 0.65
CA ASN A 192 -29.29 5.82 1.25
C ASN A 192 -27.98 5.55 1.98
N ILE A 193 -27.55 6.50 2.80
CA ILE A 193 -26.36 6.35 3.65
C ILE A 193 -26.71 6.63 5.11
N THR A 194 -26.09 5.85 6.00
CA THR A 194 -26.12 6.10 7.44
C THR A 194 -24.68 6.01 7.95
N PRO A 195 -23.91 7.11 7.88
CA PRO A 195 -22.53 7.10 8.32
C PRO A 195 -22.39 6.73 9.79
N ILE A 196 -21.47 5.83 10.11
CA ILE A 196 -21.28 5.27 11.45
C ILE A 196 -19.99 5.84 12.06
N PRO A 197 -20.04 6.45 13.25
CA PRO A 197 -18.83 6.83 13.98
C PRO A 197 -17.94 5.62 14.24
N GLN A 198 -16.64 5.74 14.00
CA GLN A 198 -15.71 4.62 14.19
C GLN A 198 -15.63 4.09 15.62
N SER A 199 -16.02 4.89 16.62
CA SER A 199 -16.15 4.45 18.01
C SER A 199 -17.17 3.32 18.21
N GLN A 200 -18.19 3.25 17.37
CA GLN A 200 -19.20 2.18 17.39
C GLN A 200 -18.72 0.90 16.68
N LEU A 201 -17.59 0.95 16.00
CA LEU A 201 -16.99 -0.18 15.28
C LEU A 201 -15.80 -0.78 16.03
N LEU A 202 -15.52 -0.29 17.22
CA LEU A 202 -14.48 -0.84 18.10
C LEU A 202 -14.88 -2.23 18.57
N THR A 203 -13.90 -3.11 18.64
CA THR A 203 -14.00 -4.45 19.21
C THR A 203 -13.05 -4.56 20.41
N ASP A 204 -13.02 -5.71 21.08
CA ASP A 204 -12.07 -5.97 22.17
C ASP A 204 -10.61 -6.07 21.69
N GLN A 205 -10.38 -6.10 20.37
CA GLN A 205 -9.03 -6.12 19.82
C GLN A 205 -8.39 -4.72 19.88
N PRO A 206 -7.11 -4.63 20.28
CA PRO A 206 -6.40 -3.36 20.29
C PRO A 206 -6.32 -2.76 18.90
N LEU A 207 -6.43 -1.43 18.81
CA LEU A 207 -6.27 -0.71 17.55
C LEU A 207 -4.82 -0.83 17.07
N ARG A 208 -4.67 -1.21 15.82
CA ARG A 208 -3.39 -1.25 15.11
C ARG A 208 -3.31 -0.08 14.15
N HIS A 209 -2.16 0.56 14.11
CA HIS A 209 -1.86 1.66 13.20
C HIS A 209 -1.05 1.19 12.01
N ALA A 210 -1.13 1.93 10.90
CA ALA A 210 -0.39 1.66 9.67
C ALA A 210 0.57 2.82 9.33
N PRO A 211 1.63 3.04 10.13
CA PRO A 211 2.56 4.14 9.88
C PRO A 211 3.28 3.95 8.55
N LYS A 212 3.82 5.05 8.04
CA LYS A 212 4.66 5.02 6.83
C LYS A 212 5.87 4.11 7.03
N ILE A 213 6.14 3.29 6.03
CA ILE A 213 7.27 2.37 6.01
C ILE A 213 8.50 3.08 5.47
N PHE A 214 9.60 3.01 6.22
CA PHE A 214 10.90 3.54 5.87
C PHE A 214 11.90 2.41 5.68
N LYS A 215 13.07 2.69 5.10
CA LYS A 215 14.09 1.67 4.83
C LYS A 215 14.46 0.88 6.09
N ASP A 216 14.65 1.55 7.22
CA ASP A 216 15.06 0.88 8.47
C ASP A 216 13.95 -0.01 9.03
N THR A 217 12.67 0.35 8.81
CA THR A 217 11.53 -0.50 9.16
C THR A 217 11.54 -1.84 8.42
N CYS A 218 12.20 -1.91 7.25
CA CYS A 218 12.26 -3.11 6.42
C CYS A 218 13.39 -4.08 6.79
N ARG A 219 14.22 -3.78 7.81
CA ARG A 219 15.24 -4.70 8.30
C ARG A 219 14.58 -5.84 9.06
N ILE A 220 14.94 -7.08 8.69
CA ILE A 220 14.39 -8.28 9.33
C ILE A 220 15.01 -8.44 10.72
N ASN A 221 14.18 -8.76 11.70
CA ASN A 221 14.63 -9.16 13.02
C ASN A 221 14.57 -10.68 13.12
N TRP A 222 15.72 -11.32 13.09
CA TRP A 222 15.87 -12.77 13.09
C TRP A 222 15.56 -13.44 14.43
N THR A 223 15.31 -12.68 15.50
CA THR A 223 14.81 -13.25 16.77
C THR A 223 13.32 -13.61 16.71
N TRP A 224 12.63 -13.23 15.63
CA TRP A 224 11.24 -13.64 15.38
C TRP A 224 11.20 -15.11 14.94
N GLY A 225 10.04 -15.78 15.16
CA GLY A 225 9.79 -17.10 14.60
C GLY A 225 9.51 -17.07 13.07
N VAL A 226 9.53 -18.25 12.48
CA VAL A 226 9.39 -18.49 11.03
C VAL A 226 8.16 -17.79 10.44
N LYS A 227 7.00 -17.95 11.09
CA LYS A 227 5.74 -17.34 10.61
C LYS A 227 5.84 -15.82 10.50
N ARG A 228 6.40 -15.18 11.53
CA ARG A 228 6.51 -13.70 11.56
C ARG A 228 7.52 -13.18 10.54
N CYS A 229 8.67 -13.84 10.37
CA CYS A 229 9.62 -13.48 9.33
C CYS A 229 9.04 -13.66 7.93
N TYR A 230 8.29 -14.74 7.70
CA TYR A 230 7.59 -14.98 6.45
C TYR A 230 6.56 -13.87 6.13
N ASP A 231 5.70 -13.54 7.09
CA ASP A 231 4.68 -12.48 6.92
C ASP A 231 5.34 -11.12 6.69
N PHE A 232 6.44 -10.84 7.37
CA PHE A 232 7.20 -9.62 7.19
C PHE A 232 7.76 -9.50 5.76
N VAL A 233 8.35 -10.57 5.23
CA VAL A 233 8.88 -10.57 3.86
C VAL A 233 7.76 -10.38 2.84
N ARG A 234 6.67 -11.16 2.91
CA ARG A 234 5.57 -11.05 1.95
C ARG A 234 4.79 -9.73 2.06
N GLY A 235 4.70 -9.16 3.25
CA GLY A 235 4.06 -7.85 3.49
C GLY A 235 4.89 -6.66 2.96
N LEU A 236 6.15 -6.88 2.59
CA LEU A 236 7.04 -5.88 1.99
C LEU A 236 7.43 -6.19 0.54
N SER A 237 6.98 -7.32 -0.02
CA SER A 237 7.33 -7.75 -1.38
C SER A 237 6.32 -7.21 -2.40
N SER A 238 6.74 -6.65 -3.53
CA SER A 238 8.12 -6.52 -4.00
C SER A 238 8.79 -5.21 -3.61
N TYR A 239 8.04 -4.26 -3.10
CA TYR A 239 8.52 -2.94 -2.70
C TYR A 239 7.93 -2.55 -1.33
N PRO A 240 8.75 -2.00 -0.42
CA PRO A 240 10.18 -1.62 -0.53
C PRO A 240 11.17 -2.78 -0.44
N ALA A 241 10.73 -4.00 -0.19
CA ALA A 241 11.43 -5.24 0.08
C ALA A 241 12.03 -5.32 1.50
N ALA A 242 11.85 -6.45 2.15
CA ALA A 242 12.55 -6.77 3.38
C ALA A 242 14.05 -6.96 3.11
N TRP A 243 14.89 -6.59 4.04
CA TRP A 243 16.34 -6.72 3.88
C TRP A 243 17.04 -7.13 5.16
N THR A 244 18.24 -7.68 5.00
CA THR A 244 19.16 -8.05 6.06
C THR A 244 20.60 -7.84 5.58
N GLU A 245 21.57 -8.04 6.45
CA GLU A 245 22.98 -8.15 6.11
C GLU A 245 23.42 -9.61 6.20
N LEU A 246 24.04 -10.08 5.14
CA LEU A 246 24.72 -11.36 5.09
C LEU A 246 26.16 -11.15 5.53
N VAL A 247 26.60 -11.87 6.55
CA VAL A 247 27.93 -11.74 7.17
C VAL A 247 28.73 -13.01 6.93
N ASP A 248 29.93 -12.89 6.35
CA ASP A 248 30.85 -14.01 6.13
C ASP A 248 31.84 -14.18 7.29
N GLU A 249 32.63 -15.25 7.27
CA GLU A 249 33.62 -15.54 8.30
C GLU A 249 34.70 -14.46 8.49
N ALA A 250 34.93 -13.64 7.46
CA ALA A 250 35.83 -12.50 7.54
C ALA A 250 35.17 -11.26 8.15
N GLY A 251 33.91 -11.36 8.55
CA GLY A 251 33.12 -10.24 9.08
C GLY A 251 32.69 -9.23 8.02
N LYS A 252 32.64 -9.60 6.74
CA LYS A 252 32.18 -8.73 5.68
C LYS A 252 30.65 -8.73 5.60
N HIS A 253 30.06 -7.56 5.71
CA HIS A 253 28.64 -7.34 5.57
C HIS A 253 28.23 -7.07 4.11
N THR A 254 27.19 -7.73 3.65
CA THR A 254 26.63 -7.52 2.32
C THR A 254 25.10 -7.50 2.39
N VAL A 255 24.48 -6.41 1.95
CA VAL A 255 23.01 -6.29 1.99
C VAL A 255 22.35 -7.31 1.08
N LEU A 256 21.40 -8.03 1.64
CA LEU A 256 20.54 -9.01 0.98
C LEU A 256 19.09 -8.60 1.11
N LYS A 257 18.41 -8.41 -0.02
CA LYS A 257 16.96 -8.18 -0.06
C LYS A 257 16.21 -9.47 -0.33
N LEU A 258 15.09 -9.67 0.36
CA LEU A 258 14.24 -10.85 0.25
C LEU A 258 12.90 -10.49 -0.36
N TYR A 259 12.44 -11.31 -1.31
CA TYR A 259 11.20 -11.09 -2.05
C TYR A 259 10.20 -12.24 -1.92
N ALA A 260 10.67 -13.47 -1.97
CA ALA A 260 9.85 -14.65 -1.77
C ALA A 260 10.57 -15.65 -0.88
N THR A 261 9.84 -16.19 0.08
CA THR A 261 10.35 -17.16 1.05
C THR A 261 9.34 -18.28 1.25
N ALA A 262 9.77 -19.37 1.92
CA ALA A 262 8.89 -20.44 2.36
C ALA A 262 9.17 -20.80 3.82
N LYS A 263 8.12 -21.24 4.51
CA LYS A 263 8.18 -21.66 5.92
C LYS A 263 8.55 -23.14 6.01
N GLU A 264 9.48 -23.47 6.88
CA GLU A 264 9.83 -24.85 7.21
C GLU A 264 9.84 -24.98 8.73
N PHE A 265 8.79 -25.60 9.29
CA PHE A 265 8.64 -25.80 10.73
C PHE A 265 9.31 -27.13 11.12
N THR A 266 10.48 -27.04 11.74
CA THR A 266 11.25 -28.15 12.25
C THR A 266 12.23 -27.63 13.31
N THR A 267 12.79 -28.48 14.14
CA THR A 267 13.77 -28.04 15.13
C THR A 267 15.13 -27.84 14.45
N PRO A 268 15.62 -26.58 14.36
CA PRO A 268 16.94 -26.32 13.78
C PRO A 268 18.08 -26.93 14.65
N GLN A 269 19.15 -27.33 14.00
CA GLN A 269 20.37 -27.78 14.67
C GLN A 269 21.38 -26.63 14.84
N GLU A 270 21.22 -25.59 14.04
CA GLU A 270 22.14 -24.46 13.97
C GLU A 270 21.62 -23.29 14.85
N PRO A 271 22.52 -22.43 15.32
CA PRO A 271 22.15 -21.18 16.00
C PRO A 271 21.27 -20.29 15.10
N ILE A 272 20.40 -19.48 15.74
CA ILE A 272 19.56 -18.49 15.05
C ILE A 272 20.41 -17.57 14.17
N GLY A 273 19.96 -17.32 12.95
CA GLY A 273 20.64 -16.48 11.98
C GLY A 273 21.69 -17.22 11.12
N THR A 274 21.96 -18.49 11.42
CA THR A 274 22.88 -19.29 10.59
C THR A 274 22.27 -19.60 9.24
N VAL A 275 23.04 -19.42 8.17
CA VAL A 275 22.69 -19.82 6.81
C VAL A 275 23.00 -21.29 6.58
N VAL A 276 22.01 -22.03 6.13
CA VAL A 276 22.11 -23.44 5.75
C VAL A 276 21.84 -23.57 4.25
N SER A 277 22.78 -24.19 3.51
CA SER A 277 22.68 -24.37 2.06
C SER A 277 23.49 -25.54 1.58
N ASP A 278 23.04 -26.17 0.49
CA ASP A 278 23.83 -27.18 -0.25
C ASP A 278 24.75 -26.55 -1.33
N GLY A 279 24.72 -25.22 -1.44
CA GLY A 279 25.44 -24.45 -2.45
C GLY A 279 24.90 -24.60 -3.88
N LYS A 280 23.75 -25.24 -4.08
CA LYS A 280 23.18 -25.55 -5.41
C LYS A 280 21.66 -25.27 -5.52
N THR A 281 20.88 -25.79 -4.57
CA THR A 281 19.42 -25.85 -4.73
C THR A 281 18.64 -25.05 -3.70
N PHE A 282 19.15 -24.90 -2.47
CA PHE A 282 18.47 -24.19 -1.40
C PHE A 282 19.41 -23.27 -0.60
N PHE A 283 18.82 -22.26 -0.02
CA PHE A 283 19.46 -21.32 0.88
C PHE A 283 18.43 -20.94 1.94
N LYS A 284 18.63 -21.35 3.19
CA LYS A 284 17.69 -21.13 4.28
C LYS A 284 18.37 -20.60 5.52
N ILE A 285 17.61 -19.92 6.36
CA ILE A 285 18.10 -19.27 7.57
C ILE A 285 17.47 -19.94 8.77
N ALA A 286 18.28 -20.37 9.72
CA ALA A 286 17.84 -20.99 10.97
C ALA A 286 17.17 -19.95 11.89
N LEU A 287 16.00 -20.28 12.43
CA LEU A 287 15.23 -19.50 13.38
C LEU A 287 14.92 -20.34 14.61
N SER A 288 14.24 -19.78 15.62
CA SER A 288 13.95 -20.49 16.87
C SER A 288 13.04 -21.72 16.72
N ASP A 289 12.17 -21.72 15.70
CA ASP A 289 11.09 -22.69 15.50
C ASP A 289 11.11 -23.33 14.08
N GLY A 290 12.20 -23.15 13.34
CA GLY A 290 12.33 -23.71 12.00
C GLY A 290 13.31 -22.97 11.11
N TYR A 291 13.09 -23.06 9.81
CA TYR A 291 13.90 -22.35 8.82
C TYR A 291 13.02 -21.47 7.92
N LEU A 292 13.57 -20.32 7.52
CA LEU A 292 13.03 -19.52 6.45
C LEU A 292 13.82 -19.81 5.17
N SER A 293 13.22 -20.54 4.24
CA SER A 293 13.80 -20.83 2.93
C SER A 293 13.67 -19.63 2.00
N LEU A 294 14.76 -19.19 1.40
CA LEU A 294 14.80 -18.06 0.48
C LEU A 294 14.58 -18.53 -0.95
N ASN A 295 13.49 -18.11 -1.59
CA ASN A 295 13.17 -18.51 -2.96
C ASN A 295 13.59 -17.46 -3.99
N THR A 296 13.39 -16.16 -3.66
CA THR A 296 13.76 -15.04 -4.53
C THR A 296 14.43 -13.96 -3.69
N LEU A 297 15.62 -13.57 -4.13
CA LEU A 297 16.48 -12.64 -3.38
C LEU A 297 17.26 -11.71 -4.30
N GLN A 298 17.90 -10.70 -3.71
CA GLN A 298 18.79 -9.78 -4.42
C GLN A 298 19.97 -9.39 -3.53
N LEU A 299 21.16 -9.78 -3.91
CA LEU A 299 22.40 -9.31 -3.27
C LEU A 299 22.72 -7.88 -3.76
N ALA A 300 23.31 -7.06 -2.91
CA ALA A 300 23.73 -5.71 -3.26
C ALA A 300 24.56 -5.69 -4.56
N GLY A 301 24.22 -4.79 -5.47
CA GLY A 301 24.86 -4.67 -6.79
C GLY A 301 24.49 -5.74 -7.82
N LYS A 302 23.60 -6.67 -7.49
CA LYS A 302 23.09 -7.71 -8.40
C LYS A 302 21.63 -7.49 -8.77
N LYS A 303 21.14 -8.25 -9.76
CA LYS A 303 19.71 -8.29 -10.10
C LYS A 303 18.95 -9.20 -9.14
N ARG A 304 17.64 -8.99 -9.00
CA ARG A 304 16.71 -9.93 -8.35
C ARG A 304 16.73 -11.24 -9.13
N MET A 305 16.84 -12.38 -8.42
CA MET A 305 16.93 -13.70 -9.03
C MET A 305 16.42 -14.79 -8.09
N ASN A 306 16.13 -15.96 -8.65
CA ASN A 306 15.82 -17.16 -7.88
C ASN A 306 17.06 -17.68 -7.14
N VAL A 307 16.84 -18.43 -6.06
CA VAL A 307 17.90 -19.00 -5.22
C VAL A 307 18.88 -19.86 -6.02
N THR A 308 18.39 -20.69 -6.95
CA THR A 308 19.24 -21.57 -7.76
C THR A 308 20.19 -20.79 -8.70
N ASP A 309 19.70 -19.69 -9.28
CA ASP A 309 20.53 -18.81 -10.11
C ASP A 309 21.53 -18.03 -9.27
N PHE A 310 21.12 -17.62 -8.06
CA PHE A 310 21.99 -16.99 -7.10
C PHE A 310 23.18 -17.92 -6.71
N LEU A 311 22.89 -19.16 -6.37
CA LEU A 311 23.90 -20.14 -5.94
C LEU A 311 24.87 -20.56 -7.05
N ARG A 312 24.50 -20.47 -8.33
CA ARG A 312 25.45 -20.68 -9.44
C ARG A 312 26.60 -19.66 -9.46
N GLY A 313 26.31 -18.44 -9.01
CA GLY A 313 27.28 -17.34 -9.01
C GLY A 313 27.80 -16.94 -7.62
N PHE A 314 27.28 -17.51 -6.56
CA PHE A 314 27.63 -17.20 -5.18
C PHE A 314 28.23 -18.45 -4.52
N LYS A 315 29.51 -18.38 -4.19
CA LYS A 315 30.18 -19.47 -3.47
C LYS A 315 30.12 -19.24 -1.98
N ILE A 316 29.64 -20.22 -1.27
CA ILE A 316 29.63 -20.24 0.19
C ILE A 316 30.99 -20.77 0.64
N ASN A 317 31.82 -19.90 1.19
CA ASN A 317 33.09 -20.25 1.78
C ASN A 317 32.94 -20.07 3.29
N GLY A 318 32.97 -21.19 4.03
CA GLY A 318 32.82 -21.16 5.48
C GLY A 318 31.42 -20.86 5.99
N THR A 319 31.31 -20.39 7.23
CA THR A 319 30.04 -20.09 7.88
C THR A 319 29.49 -18.73 7.44
N LEU A 320 28.23 -18.69 7.08
CA LEU A 320 27.47 -17.46 6.81
C LEU A 320 26.38 -17.27 7.85
N CYS A 321 26.18 -16.04 8.25
CA CYS A 321 25.02 -15.68 9.10
C CYS A 321 24.33 -14.40 8.60
N VAL A 322 23.17 -14.11 9.16
CA VAL A 322 22.40 -12.88 8.89
C VAL A 322 22.24 -12.06 10.17
N GLU A 323 22.25 -10.72 10.00
CA GLU A 323 22.05 -9.75 11.07
C GLU A 323 20.92 -8.73 10.73
#